data_6c4f75df852ea26529f0c60f3ee24ea8
#
_entry.id   6c4f75df852ea26529f0c60f3ee24ea8
#
_cell.length_a   1.000
_cell.length_b   1.000
_cell.length_c   1.000
_cell.angle_alpha   90.00
_cell.angle_beta   90.00
_cell.angle_gamma   90.00
#
_symmetry.space_group_name_H-M   'P 1'
#
loop_
_entity.id
_entity.type
_entity.pdbx_description
1 polymer ?
#
loop_
_entity_poly.entity_id
_entity_poly.type
_entity_poly.pdbx_seq_one_letter_code
_entity_poly.pdbx_strand_id
1 'polypeptide(L)'
;NGSFEDAIRQGNISIHSSVRVIIDCLFALEHSHLNGVLHRDVKPANIMLCEYGAKLSDFGLATVLGIGAAGSPKGYTTHLPPEYFTTRSTTELTDIFAVGITLFRACNYIADWDGSIRRLHNPIGLIQAGTLAQAIGYNVYIPLRLKKIINKAISAVPAQRYQSASEFRQSLERLRPGIDWHPSAAGSFEGICCTSGDH
;
A
#
# COMPACT_ATOMS: atom_id res chain seq x y z
N ASN A 1 19.97 2.78 1.64
CA ASN A 1 19.13 3.96 1.56
C ASN A 1 18.61 4.10 0.12
N GLY A 2 17.32 4.08 -0.10
CA GLY A 2 16.64 4.19 -1.37
C GLY A 2 15.14 4.27 -1.13
N SER A 3 14.33 4.23 -2.19
CA SER A 3 12.88 4.19 -2.06
C SER A 3 12.38 2.76 -1.85
N PHE A 4 11.18 2.63 -1.31
CA PHE A 4 10.48 1.34 -1.23
C PHE A 4 10.22 0.76 -2.63
N GLU A 5 10.05 1.64 -3.64
CA GLU A 5 9.98 1.26 -5.06
C GLU A 5 11.23 0.52 -5.51
N ASP A 6 12.43 1.04 -5.17
CA ASP A 6 13.69 0.42 -5.52
C ASP A 6 13.84 -0.96 -4.87
N ALA A 7 13.45 -1.08 -3.58
CA ALA A 7 13.48 -2.35 -2.87
C ALA A 7 12.55 -3.41 -3.47
N ILE A 8 11.34 -3.01 -3.90
CA ILE A 8 10.39 -3.90 -4.58
C ILE A 8 10.96 -4.35 -5.94
N ARG A 9 11.50 -3.41 -6.73
CA ARG A 9 12.06 -3.70 -8.06
C ARG A 9 13.26 -4.64 -8.02
N GLN A 10 14.08 -4.50 -6.99
CA GLN A 10 15.27 -5.34 -6.79
C GLN A 10 14.96 -6.68 -6.14
N GLY A 11 13.73 -6.88 -5.63
CA GLY A 11 13.37 -8.06 -4.84
C GLY A 11 14.10 -8.15 -3.49
N ASN A 12 14.60 -7.03 -2.98
CA ASN A 12 15.44 -6.97 -1.78
C ASN A 12 14.65 -6.70 -0.50
N ILE A 13 13.36 -7.02 -0.48
CA ILE A 13 12.52 -6.79 0.70
C ILE A 13 11.57 -7.97 0.90
N SER A 14 11.49 -8.46 2.15
CA SER A 14 10.58 -9.53 2.51
C SER A 14 9.15 -9.03 2.71
N ILE A 15 8.19 -9.98 2.80
CA ILE A 15 6.80 -9.65 3.17
C ILE A 15 6.75 -9.00 4.56
N HIS A 16 7.50 -9.54 5.53
CA HIS A 16 7.56 -9.00 6.88
C HIS A 16 8.08 -7.56 6.88
N SER A 17 9.22 -7.33 6.20
CA SER A 17 9.80 -5.98 6.07
C SER A 17 8.85 -5.03 5.33
N SER A 18 8.14 -5.50 4.30
CA SER A 18 7.13 -4.69 3.60
C SER A 18 5.99 -4.28 4.52
N VAL A 19 5.52 -5.18 5.39
CA VAL A 19 4.49 -4.86 6.39
C VAL A 19 5.01 -3.81 7.39
N ARG A 20 6.27 -3.92 7.85
CA ARG A 20 6.88 -2.92 8.75
C ARG A 20 6.99 -1.55 8.10
N VAL A 21 7.44 -1.48 6.85
CA VAL A 21 7.50 -0.22 6.06
C VAL A 21 6.12 0.44 5.97
N ILE A 22 5.08 -0.36 5.76
CA ILE A 22 3.70 0.17 5.71
C ILE A 22 3.20 0.60 7.09
N ILE A 23 3.57 -0.07 8.16
CA ILE A 23 3.27 0.38 9.53
C ILE A 23 3.87 1.76 9.78
N ASP A 24 5.14 1.99 9.41
CA ASP A 24 5.79 3.30 9.57
C ASP A 24 5.11 4.38 8.70
N CYS A 25 4.74 4.04 7.47
CA CYS A 25 3.97 4.92 6.59
C CYS A 25 2.61 5.31 7.21
N LEU A 26 1.92 4.35 7.82
CA LEU A 26 0.63 4.59 8.48
C LEU A 26 0.78 5.44 9.75
N PHE A 27 1.89 5.36 10.50
CA PHE A 27 2.21 6.29 11.59
C PHE A 27 2.35 7.72 11.08
N ALA A 28 3.05 7.91 9.94
CA ALA A 28 3.20 9.22 9.34
C ALA A 28 1.85 9.80 8.88
N LEU A 29 1.00 8.97 8.27
CA LEU A 29 -0.35 9.37 7.83
C LEU A 29 -1.26 9.68 9.02
N GLU A 30 -1.22 8.86 10.09
CA GLU A 30 -1.97 9.13 11.32
C GLU A 30 -1.66 10.53 11.86
N HIS A 31 -0.37 10.87 11.94
CA HIS A 31 0.05 12.21 12.37
C HIS A 31 -0.43 13.31 11.41
N SER A 32 -0.31 13.12 10.09
CA SER A 32 -0.76 14.09 9.09
C SER A 32 -2.27 14.30 9.16
N HIS A 33 -3.05 13.22 9.22
CA HIS A 33 -4.51 13.27 9.26
C HIS A 33 -5.02 13.95 10.54
N LEU A 34 -4.39 13.70 11.70
CA LEU A 34 -4.70 14.40 12.96
C LEU A 34 -4.47 15.92 12.87
N ASN A 35 -3.54 16.36 12.00
CA ASN A 35 -3.30 17.77 11.72
C ASN A 35 -4.10 18.30 10.51
N GLY A 36 -5.08 17.54 10.03
CA GLY A 36 -5.95 17.91 8.92
C GLY A 36 -5.24 17.93 7.55
N VAL A 37 -4.12 17.22 7.39
CA VAL A 37 -3.34 17.19 6.14
C VAL A 37 -3.49 15.83 5.46
N LEU A 38 -3.95 15.82 4.20
CA LEU A 38 -4.00 14.66 3.33
C LEU A 38 -2.72 14.59 2.48
N HIS A 39 -2.15 13.40 2.30
CA HIS A 39 -0.95 13.21 1.49
C HIS A 39 -1.23 13.18 -0.01
N ARG A 40 -2.24 12.42 -0.45
CA ARG A 40 -2.80 12.35 -1.80
C ARG A 40 -1.92 11.69 -2.87
N ASP A 41 -0.69 11.32 -2.58
CA ASP A 41 0.22 10.63 -3.50
C ASP A 41 1.03 9.52 -2.81
N VAL A 42 0.34 8.70 -2.00
CA VAL A 42 0.99 7.56 -1.36
C VAL A 42 1.27 6.48 -2.40
N LYS A 43 2.55 6.15 -2.56
CA LYS A 43 3.05 5.11 -3.48
C LYS A 43 4.45 4.66 -3.05
N PRO A 44 4.95 3.52 -3.50
CA PRO A 44 6.27 3.04 -3.07
C PRO A 44 7.41 4.03 -3.33
N ALA A 45 7.35 4.81 -4.42
CA ALA A 45 8.38 5.80 -4.74
C ALA A 45 8.48 6.94 -3.71
N ASN A 46 7.38 7.24 -3.00
CA ASN A 46 7.32 8.30 -1.99
C ASN A 46 7.54 7.77 -0.56
N ILE A 47 7.93 6.51 -0.40
CA ILE A 47 8.31 5.93 0.89
C ILE A 47 9.81 5.67 0.87
N MET A 48 10.57 6.42 1.68
CA MET A 48 12.02 6.37 1.76
C MET A 48 12.45 5.40 2.86
N LEU A 49 13.30 4.44 2.51
CA LEU A 49 13.85 3.49 3.47
C LEU A 49 15.05 4.11 4.19
N CYS A 50 15.06 4.00 5.50
CA CYS A 50 16.11 4.50 6.39
C CYS A 50 16.69 3.36 7.22
N GLU A 51 17.79 3.62 7.90
CA GLU A 51 18.44 2.62 8.77
C GLU A 51 17.51 2.05 9.85
N TYR A 52 16.62 2.87 10.39
CA TYR A 52 15.72 2.50 11.50
C TYR A 52 14.24 2.53 11.11
N GLY A 53 13.88 2.26 9.83
CA GLY A 53 12.50 2.19 9.38
C GLY A 53 12.25 2.92 8.07
N ALA A 54 11.04 3.48 7.90
CA ALA A 54 10.65 4.18 6.69
C ALA A 54 10.06 5.56 6.98
N LYS A 55 10.17 6.46 6.01
CA LYS A 55 9.61 7.82 6.07
C LYS A 55 8.77 8.09 4.84
N LEU A 56 7.58 8.62 5.04
CA LEU A 56 6.75 9.14 3.97
C LEU A 56 7.29 10.50 3.52
N SER A 57 7.51 10.66 2.22
CA SER A 57 8.09 11.85 1.60
C SER A 57 7.18 12.38 0.50
N ASP A 58 7.53 13.53 -0.05
CA ASP A 58 6.83 14.18 -1.17
C ASP A 58 5.37 14.57 -0.85
N PHE A 59 5.23 15.52 0.07
CA PHE A 59 3.96 16.19 0.36
C PHE A 59 3.61 17.26 -0.69
N GLY A 60 4.20 17.20 -1.91
CA GLY A 60 3.98 18.18 -2.98
C GLY A 60 2.53 18.24 -3.48
N LEU A 61 1.74 17.18 -3.29
CA LEU A 61 0.30 17.14 -3.57
C LEU A 61 -0.56 17.25 -2.30
N ALA A 62 0.06 17.37 -1.13
CA ALA A 62 -0.67 17.46 0.13
C ALA A 62 -1.58 18.70 0.17
N THR A 63 -2.72 18.55 0.84
CA THR A 63 -3.68 19.65 1.03
C THR A 63 -4.29 19.58 2.42
N VAL A 64 -4.64 20.77 2.94
CA VAL A 64 -5.37 20.88 4.19
C VAL A 64 -6.85 20.58 3.93
N LEU A 65 -7.47 19.78 4.79
CA LEU A 65 -8.90 19.47 4.73
C LEU A 65 -9.73 20.76 4.72
N GLY A 66 -10.64 20.86 3.76
CA GLY A 66 -11.53 22.03 3.60
C GLY A 66 -11.05 23.12 2.61
N ILE A 67 -9.83 23.03 2.08
CA ILE A 67 -9.34 23.97 1.05
C ILE A 67 -9.28 23.22 -0.29
N GLY A 68 -10.28 23.44 -1.15
CA GLY A 68 -10.34 23.17 -2.59
C GLY A 68 -9.53 22.00 -3.13
N ALA A 69 -9.90 20.79 -2.73
CA ALA A 69 -9.11 19.60 -3.03
C ALA A 69 -9.44 18.97 -4.39
N ALA A 70 -9.48 19.76 -5.46
CA ALA A 70 -9.49 19.21 -6.81
C ALA A 70 -8.13 18.53 -7.05
N GLY A 71 -8.12 17.19 -7.04
CA GLY A 71 -6.90 16.42 -7.25
C GLY A 71 -6.25 16.74 -8.59
N SER A 72 -4.95 17.00 -8.59
CA SER A 72 -4.18 17.04 -9.83
C SER A 72 -4.20 15.68 -10.49
N PRO A 73 -4.51 15.54 -11.79
CA PRO A 73 -4.49 14.26 -12.52
C PRO A 73 -3.08 13.69 -12.73
N LYS A 74 -2.05 14.27 -12.12
CA LYS A 74 -0.66 13.85 -12.28
C LYS A 74 -0.24 12.71 -11.33
N GLY A 75 -1.12 12.27 -10.40
CA GLY A 75 -0.85 11.11 -9.57
C GLY A 75 -1.02 9.78 -10.33
N TYR A 76 -0.41 8.73 -9.84
CA TYR A 76 -0.60 7.36 -10.32
C TYR A 76 -2.08 6.98 -10.21
N THR A 77 -2.80 7.01 -11.34
CA THR A 77 -4.27 6.80 -11.39
C THR A 77 -4.70 5.48 -10.76
N THR A 78 -3.81 4.48 -10.73
CA THR A 78 -4.07 3.16 -10.18
C THR A 78 -3.99 3.08 -8.64
N HIS A 79 -3.50 4.13 -7.98
CA HIS A 79 -3.54 4.28 -6.52
C HIS A 79 -4.72 5.14 -6.06
N LEU A 80 -5.53 5.66 -7.00
CA LEU A 80 -6.73 6.45 -6.70
C LEU A 80 -7.92 5.52 -6.46
N PRO A 81 -8.74 5.77 -5.45
CA PRO A 81 -9.90 4.95 -5.12
C PRO A 81 -11.07 5.18 -6.09
N PRO A 82 -12.03 4.25 -6.15
CA PRO A 82 -13.19 4.31 -7.04
C PRO A 82 -13.96 5.63 -6.99
N GLU A 83 -14.23 6.14 -5.79
CA GLU A 83 -14.99 7.37 -5.57
C GLU A 83 -14.32 8.60 -6.18
N TYR A 84 -12.98 8.60 -6.28
CA TYR A 84 -12.27 9.72 -6.90
C TYR A 84 -12.65 9.92 -8.37
N PHE A 85 -12.91 8.84 -9.11
CA PHE A 85 -13.29 8.95 -10.53
C PHE A 85 -14.65 9.62 -10.74
N THR A 86 -15.50 9.59 -9.72
CA THR A 86 -16.84 10.21 -9.74
C THR A 86 -16.85 11.60 -9.12
N THR A 87 -16.29 11.73 -7.91
CA THR A 87 -16.42 12.97 -7.11
C THR A 87 -15.26 13.93 -7.28
N ARG A 88 -14.10 13.45 -7.75
CA ARG A 88 -12.83 14.20 -7.80
C ARG A 88 -12.39 14.74 -6.44
N SER A 89 -12.98 14.27 -5.36
CA SER A 89 -12.61 14.65 -3.99
C SER A 89 -11.69 13.62 -3.37
N THR A 90 -10.88 14.07 -2.43
CA THR A 90 -9.96 13.23 -1.65
C THR A 90 -10.25 13.38 -0.16
N THR A 91 -10.09 12.29 0.57
CA THR A 91 -10.28 12.20 2.01
C THR A 91 -9.15 11.35 2.60
N GLU A 92 -9.12 11.18 3.92
CA GLU A 92 -8.22 10.22 4.57
C GLU A 92 -8.35 8.80 3.99
N LEU A 93 -9.57 8.42 3.57
CA LEU A 93 -9.84 7.12 2.96
C LEU A 93 -9.20 6.96 1.57
N THR A 94 -8.85 8.06 0.90
CA THR A 94 -8.05 8.06 -0.33
C THR A 94 -6.63 7.60 -0.06
N ASP A 95 -6.00 8.15 0.98
CA ASP A 95 -4.65 7.76 1.40
C ASP A 95 -4.63 6.30 1.88
N ILE A 96 -5.65 5.87 2.63
CA ILE A 96 -5.79 4.48 3.09
C ILE A 96 -5.87 3.50 1.91
N PHE A 97 -6.64 3.82 0.88
CA PHE A 97 -6.72 3.01 -0.34
C PHE A 97 -5.35 2.92 -1.03
N ALA A 98 -4.66 4.05 -1.18
CA ALA A 98 -3.33 4.13 -1.81
C ALA A 98 -2.28 3.30 -1.04
N VAL A 99 -2.30 3.33 0.31
CA VAL A 99 -1.48 2.44 1.14
C VAL A 99 -1.82 0.98 0.90
N GLY A 100 -3.11 0.64 0.78
CA GLY A 100 -3.56 -0.72 0.49
C GLY A 100 -3.02 -1.25 -0.84
N ILE A 101 -3.07 -0.45 -1.92
CA ILE A 101 -2.47 -0.77 -3.22
C ILE A 101 -0.94 -0.90 -3.11
N THR A 102 -0.29 0.00 -2.37
CA THR A 102 1.15 -0.04 -2.13
C THR A 102 1.56 -1.36 -1.44
N LEU A 103 0.83 -1.77 -0.40
CA LEU A 103 1.07 -3.03 0.31
C LEU A 103 0.79 -4.25 -0.58
N PHE A 104 -0.32 -4.23 -1.36
CA PHE A 104 -0.62 -5.27 -2.33
C PHE A 104 0.52 -5.48 -3.31
N ARG A 105 1.02 -4.39 -3.89
CA ARG A 105 2.12 -4.39 -4.84
C ARG A 105 3.41 -4.95 -4.22
N ALA A 106 3.77 -4.49 -3.03
CA ALA A 106 4.97 -4.92 -2.33
C ALA A 106 4.94 -6.41 -1.99
N CYS A 107 3.85 -6.91 -1.41
CA CYS A 107 3.71 -8.31 -1.02
C CYS A 107 3.66 -9.27 -2.22
N ASN A 108 3.25 -8.79 -3.40
CA ASN A 108 3.26 -9.58 -4.63
C ASN A 108 4.56 -9.40 -5.44
N TYR A 109 5.51 -8.59 -4.98
CA TYR A 109 6.77 -8.30 -5.67
C TYR A 109 6.57 -7.82 -7.12
N ILE A 110 5.58 -6.92 -7.33
CA ILE A 110 5.28 -6.41 -8.66
C ILE A 110 6.27 -5.29 -9.00
N ALA A 111 7.41 -5.67 -9.57
CA ALA A 111 8.48 -4.75 -9.96
C ALA A 111 8.05 -3.79 -11.08
N ASP A 112 7.39 -4.32 -12.13
CA ASP A 112 6.82 -3.53 -13.23
C ASP A 112 5.32 -3.36 -13.02
N TRP A 113 4.95 -2.38 -12.18
CA TRP A 113 3.56 -2.06 -11.90
C TRP A 113 2.83 -1.57 -13.15
N ASP A 114 3.43 -0.64 -13.88
CA ASP A 114 2.82 -0.03 -15.06
C ASP A 114 2.59 -1.06 -16.16
N GLY A 115 3.54 -1.96 -16.40
CA GLY A 115 3.38 -3.06 -17.32
C GLY A 115 2.30 -4.04 -16.88
N SER A 116 2.20 -4.34 -15.58
CA SER A 116 1.14 -5.20 -15.04
C SER A 116 -0.24 -4.60 -15.25
N ILE A 117 -0.39 -3.29 -15.04
CA ILE A 117 -1.64 -2.56 -15.27
C ILE A 117 -1.98 -2.49 -16.76
N ARG A 118 -1.00 -2.20 -17.63
CA ARG A 118 -1.24 -2.14 -19.09
C ARG A 118 -1.71 -3.45 -19.69
N ARG A 119 -1.36 -4.58 -19.10
CA ARG A 119 -1.83 -5.91 -19.53
C ARG A 119 -3.27 -6.22 -19.16
N LEU A 120 -3.88 -5.44 -18.25
CA LEU A 120 -5.27 -5.63 -17.85
C LEU A 120 -6.22 -4.97 -18.85
N HIS A 121 -7.33 -5.66 -19.12
CA HIS A 121 -8.44 -5.05 -19.83
C HIS A 121 -9.21 -4.13 -18.86
N ASN A 122 -9.33 -2.83 -19.21
CA ASN A 122 -10.06 -1.83 -18.43
C ASN A 122 -9.65 -1.73 -16.94
N PRO A 123 -8.40 -1.37 -16.62
CA PRO A 123 -7.91 -1.33 -15.24
C PRO A 123 -8.70 -0.35 -14.34
N ILE A 124 -9.18 0.78 -14.87
CA ILE A 124 -10.03 1.72 -14.14
C ILE A 124 -11.36 1.06 -13.76
N GLY A 125 -11.99 0.33 -14.66
CA GLY A 125 -13.21 -0.42 -14.37
C GLY A 125 -12.98 -1.50 -13.30
N LEU A 126 -11.83 -2.16 -13.27
CA LEU A 126 -11.45 -3.11 -12.23
C LEU A 126 -11.28 -2.43 -10.86
N ILE A 127 -10.70 -1.21 -10.82
CA ILE A 127 -10.62 -0.40 -9.59
C ILE A 127 -12.03 -0.04 -9.12
N GLN A 128 -12.87 0.47 -10.00
CA GLN A 128 -14.24 0.88 -9.69
C GLN A 128 -15.11 -0.31 -9.21
N ALA A 129 -14.87 -1.49 -9.74
CA ALA A 129 -15.53 -2.72 -9.30
C ALA A 129 -14.92 -3.34 -8.03
N GLY A 130 -13.76 -2.85 -7.55
CA GLY A 130 -13.04 -3.42 -6.41
C GLY A 130 -12.40 -4.79 -6.71
N THR A 131 -12.15 -5.08 -7.98
CA THR A 131 -11.66 -6.40 -8.42
C THR A 131 -10.22 -6.37 -8.96
N LEU A 132 -9.51 -5.24 -8.83
CA LEU A 132 -8.15 -5.09 -9.34
C LEU A 132 -7.18 -6.14 -8.76
N ALA A 133 -7.21 -6.35 -7.45
CA ALA A 133 -6.34 -7.33 -6.78
C ALA A 133 -6.67 -8.79 -7.19
N GLN A 134 -7.93 -9.07 -7.49
CA GLN A 134 -8.37 -10.39 -8.00
C GLN A 134 -7.89 -10.60 -9.45
N ALA A 135 -7.97 -9.57 -10.29
CA ALA A 135 -7.55 -9.63 -11.68
C ALA A 135 -6.02 -9.82 -11.83
N ILE A 136 -5.23 -9.20 -10.95
CA ILE A 136 -3.78 -9.40 -10.91
C ILE A 136 -3.44 -10.74 -10.23
N GLY A 137 -4.17 -11.09 -9.18
CA GLY A 137 -3.94 -12.27 -8.36
C GLY A 137 -3.03 -12.02 -7.16
N TYR A 138 -3.06 -12.96 -6.22
CA TYR A 138 -2.18 -13.00 -5.06
C TYR A 138 -1.22 -14.17 -5.16
N ASN A 139 0.04 -13.94 -4.90
CA ASN A 139 1.00 -15.03 -4.75
C ASN A 139 0.59 -16.00 -3.63
N VAL A 140 0.89 -17.27 -3.81
CA VAL A 140 0.43 -18.38 -2.93
C VAL A 140 0.98 -18.25 -1.52
N TYR A 141 2.18 -17.71 -1.35
CA TYR A 141 2.87 -17.55 -0.07
C TYR A 141 2.36 -16.37 0.78
N ILE A 142 1.50 -15.49 0.24
CA ILE A 142 0.92 -14.40 1.03
C ILE A 142 -0.12 -14.97 2.00
N PRO A 143 0.04 -14.77 3.34
CA PRO A 143 -0.88 -15.30 4.32
C PRO A 143 -2.32 -14.82 4.11
N LEU A 144 -3.31 -15.70 4.34
CA LEU A 144 -4.72 -15.37 4.16
C LEU A 144 -5.15 -14.16 5.00
N ARG A 145 -4.60 -14.01 6.21
CA ARG A 145 -4.89 -12.85 7.08
C ARG A 145 -4.42 -11.55 6.43
N LEU A 146 -3.22 -11.56 5.81
CA LEU A 146 -2.68 -10.39 5.11
C LEU A 146 -3.50 -10.06 3.86
N LYS A 147 -3.92 -11.08 3.08
CA LYS A 147 -4.85 -10.89 1.94
C LYS A 147 -6.16 -10.21 2.38
N LYS A 148 -6.73 -10.63 3.52
CA LYS A 148 -7.95 -10.00 4.06
C LYS A 148 -7.73 -8.54 4.46
N ILE A 149 -6.59 -8.22 5.07
CA ILE A 149 -6.23 -6.84 5.45
C ILE A 149 -6.09 -5.97 4.21
N ILE A 150 -5.36 -6.43 3.20
CA ILE A 150 -5.20 -5.72 1.93
C ILE A 150 -6.56 -5.48 1.27
N ASN A 151 -7.38 -6.53 1.12
CA ASN A 151 -8.70 -6.42 0.48
C ASN A 151 -9.63 -5.45 1.22
N LYS A 152 -9.57 -5.39 2.56
CA LYS A 152 -10.31 -4.39 3.34
C LYS A 152 -9.82 -2.99 3.00
N ALA A 153 -8.51 -2.75 2.96
CA ALA A 153 -7.94 -1.43 2.67
C ALA A 153 -8.31 -0.92 1.27
N ILE A 154 -8.35 -1.82 0.26
CA ILE A 154 -8.67 -1.48 -1.14
C ILE A 154 -10.13 -1.74 -1.53
N SER A 155 -11.04 -1.87 -0.57
CA SER A 155 -12.48 -2.02 -0.86
C SER A 155 -12.99 -0.87 -1.75
N ALA A 156 -13.82 -1.20 -2.75
CA ALA A 156 -14.45 -0.19 -3.59
C ALA A 156 -15.42 0.69 -2.79
N VAL A 157 -15.99 0.15 -1.71
CA VAL A 157 -16.93 0.88 -0.85
C VAL A 157 -16.16 1.55 0.29
N PRO A 158 -16.08 2.90 0.36
CA PRO A 158 -15.28 3.60 1.38
C PRO A 158 -15.62 3.21 2.82
N ALA A 159 -16.91 3.02 3.13
CA ALA A 159 -17.36 2.62 4.47
C ALA A 159 -16.89 1.22 4.90
N GLN A 160 -16.46 0.37 3.96
CA GLN A 160 -15.93 -0.96 4.25
C GLN A 160 -14.40 -0.98 4.44
N ARG A 161 -13.71 0.14 4.16
CA ARG A 161 -12.28 0.27 4.41
C ARG A 161 -11.98 0.45 5.89
N TYR A 162 -10.72 0.51 6.23
CA TYR A 162 -10.28 1.08 7.50
C TYR A 162 -10.68 2.56 7.55
N GLN A 163 -11.24 3.00 8.67
CA GLN A 163 -11.75 4.37 8.80
C GLN A 163 -10.67 5.36 9.25
N SER A 164 -9.50 4.87 9.65
CA SER A 164 -8.33 5.70 9.98
C SER A 164 -7.02 4.95 9.68
N ALA A 165 -5.93 5.69 9.54
CA ALA A 165 -4.59 5.13 9.41
C ALA A 165 -4.23 4.29 10.65
N SER A 166 -4.66 4.72 11.84
CA SER A 166 -4.48 3.98 13.10
C SER A 166 -5.17 2.61 13.09
N GLU A 167 -6.43 2.54 12.64
CA GLU A 167 -7.16 1.26 12.54
C GLU A 167 -6.45 0.28 11.60
N PHE A 168 -5.97 0.78 10.46
CA PHE A 168 -5.24 -0.04 9.49
C PHE A 168 -3.91 -0.54 10.09
N ARG A 169 -3.13 0.36 10.70
CA ARG A 169 -1.86 0.05 11.36
C ARG A 169 -2.03 -1.06 12.41
N GLN A 170 -2.99 -0.89 13.33
CA GLN A 170 -3.28 -1.88 14.37
C GLN A 170 -3.64 -3.26 13.82
N SER A 171 -4.30 -3.32 12.67
CA SER A 171 -4.61 -4.58 12.01
C SER A 171 -3.35 -5.28 11.47
N LEU A 172 -2.36 -4.52 11.00
CA LEU A 172 -1.06 -5.05 10.56
C LEU A 172 -0.19 -5.48 11.76
N GLU A 173 -0.16 -4.71 12.84
CA GLU A 173 0.59 -5.02 14.07
C GLU A 173 0.14 -6.33 14.75
N ARG A 174 -1.12 -6.72 14.55
CA ARG A 174 -1.66 -7.98 15.07
C ARG A 174 -1.30 -9.20 14.21
N LEU A 175 -0.63 -9.00 13.06
CA LEU A 175 -0.13 -10.12 12.28
C LEU A 175 1.01 -10.82 13.02
N ARG A 176 0.98 -12.15 13.01
CA ARG A 176 2.05 -13.00 13.51
C ARG A 176 2.41 -13.97 12.39
N PRO A 177 3.25 -13.56 11.42
CA PRO A 177 3.68 -14.46 10.37
C PRO A 177 4.57 -15.55 10.97
N GLY A 178 4.28 -16.80 10.67
CA GLY A 178 5.13 -17.93 11.08
C GLY A 178 6.33 -18.12 10.15
N ILE A 179 6.23 -17.65 8.92
CA ILE A 179 7.28 -17.72 7.89
C ILE A 179 7.35 -16.36 7.20
N ASP A 180 8.55 -15.80 7.11
CA ASP A 180 8.84 -14.64 6.28
C ASP A 180 9.34 -15.10 4.90
N TRP A 181 8.68 -14.66 3.85
CA TRP A 181 8.96 -15.06 2.49
C TRP A 181 9.77 -13.99 1.76
N HIS A 182 10.84 -14.43 1.11
CA HIS A 182 11.73 -13.61 0.30
C HIS A 182 11.80 -14.15 -1.13
N PRO A 183 11.90 -13.28 -2.14
CA PRO A 183 12.25 -13.73 -3.49
C PRO A 183 13.70 -14.24 -3.48
N SER A 184 13.95 -15.37 -4.15
CA SER A 184 15.28 -15.88 -4.37
C SER A 184 15.82 -15.52 -5.75
N ALA A 185 17.13 -15.57 -5.92
CA ALA A 185 17.81 -15.27 -7.17
C ALA A 185 17.39 -16.21 -8.33
N ALA A 186 16.84 -17.37 -8.04
CA ALA A 186 16.37 -18.35 -9.02
C ALA A 186 14.92 -18.12 -9.48
N GLY A 187 14.28 -17.00 -9.11
CA GLY A 187 12.86 -16.74 -9.40
C GLY A 187 11.89 -17.56 -8.57
N SER A 188 12.39 -18.26 -7.55
CA SER A 188 11.61 -18.96 -6.53
C SER A 188 11.46 -18.08 -5.28
N PHE A 189 10.79 -18.61 -4.23
CA PHE A 189 10.65 -17.94 -2.95
C PHE A 189 11.20 -18.83 -1.84
N GLU A 190 11.92 -18.23 -0.92
CA GLU A 190 12.46 -18.87 0.27
C GLU A 190 11.73 -18.36 1.50
N GLY A 191 11.31 -19.29 2.36
CA GLY A 191 10.62 -18.97 3.61
C GLY A 191 11.60 -19.13 4.79
N ILE A 192 11.77 -18.06 5.56
CA ILE A 192 12.52 -18.08 6.81
C ILE A 192 11.52 -18.16 7.96
N CYS A 193 11.69 -19.16 8.83
CA CYS A 193 10.83 -19.31 10.01
C CYS A 193 11.02 -18.11 10.95
N CYS A 194 9.95 -17.38 11.22
CA CYS A 194 9.93 -16.34 12.25
C CYS A 194 9.82 -17.04 13.60
N THR A 195 10.92 -17.59 14.12
CA THR A 195 10.95 -18.09 15.50
C THR A 195 10.69 -16.93 16.44
N SER A 196 9.72 -17.08 17.31
CA SER A 196 9.44 -16.19 18.43
C SER A 196 10.59 -16.32 19.45
N GLY A 197 11.66 -15.62 19.20
CA GLY A 197 12.84 -15.62 20.04
C GLY A 197 13.68 -14.41 19.73
N ASP A 198 13.23 -13.28 20.23
CA ASP A 198 14.08 -12.30 20.91
C ASP A 198 13.15 -11.28 21.58
N HIS A 199 13.14 -11.36 22.90
CA HIS A 199 12.49 -10.44 23.85
C HIS A 199 13.21 -9.11 23.90
#